data_d08be684d6e4b1eae62310d99dc9443f
#
_entry.id   d08be684d6e4b1eae62310d99dc9443f
#
_cell.length_a   1.000
_cell.length_b   1.000
_cell.length_c   1.000
_cell.angle_alpha   90.00
_cell.angle_beta   90.00
_cell.angle_gamma   90.00
#
_symmetry.space_group_name_H-M   'P 1'
#
loop_
_entity.id
_entity.type
_entity.pdbx_description
1 polymer ?
#
loop_
_entity_poly.entity_id
_entity_poly.type
_entity_poly.pdbx_seq_one_letter_code
_entity_poly.pdbx_strand_id
1 'polypeptide(L)'
;MGGERVSMEVTDEMFKCMEVGLAFRDYNGRISSMDFNSKATNYLVTASTDESIRLYDIQNAVCLKTINSKKYGVELVCFTENPSYVLHSSKNGWDDSLRLLSLVNNCFLRYFKGHLDRVVSISLCPENGNVLSGSLDRTVLLWDSRVEKAQGLLRVQGRPAVSYDDQGLVFAIAYGGYIRMFDARNFEKGPFDIFSVGNDDSEANVIKFSSDGRRLLLTTKAGRVHVLDSFHGNSIATYNVKPVVTNSTLEASFSPDGNHIISGSGDGSVYAWNVRSGKVARWGSTDNEPPLIRWAPGSLMFLTASSELSCWVPDLSKLGSFAVTK
;
A
#
# COMPACT_ATOMS: atom_id res chain seq x y z
N MET A 1 14.83 -24.36 -2.90
CA MET A 1 16.07 -23.64 -2.56
C MET A 1 15.66 -22.25 -2.14
N GLY A 2 15.63 -21.98 -0.82
CA GLY A 2 15.31 -20.67 -0.29
C GLY A 2 16.51 -19.75 -0.53
N GLY A 3 16.38 -18.81 -1.46
CA GLY A 3 17.33 -17.73 -1.57
C GLY A 3 17.28 -16.89 -0.30
N GLU A 4 18.36 -16.76 0.42
CA GLU A 4 18.51 -15.80 1.50
C GLU A 4 18.16 -14.42 0.93
N ARG A 5 17.05 -13.84 1.41
CA ARG A 5 16.76 -12.43 1.16
C ARG A 5 17.84 -11.65 1.90
N VAL A 6 18.81 -11.11 1.17
CA VAL A 6 19.76 -10.14 1.71
C VAL A 6 18.93 -8.98 2.23
N SER A 7 18.82 -8.87 3.56
CA SER A 7 18.15 -7.73 4.18
C SER A 7 19.01 -6.50 3.93
N MET A 8 18.56 -5.61 3.03
CA MET A 8 19.20 -4.30 2.87
C MET A 8 18.96 -3.50 4.15
N GLU A 9 20.00 -3.25 4.88
CA GLU A 9 19.96 -2.40 6.07
C GLU A 9 19.86 -0.94 5.63
N VAL A 10 18.82 -0.26 6.09
CA VAL A 10 18.58 1.16 5.82
C VAL A 10 18.99 1.97 7.03
N THR A 11 19.82 3.00 6.85
CA THR A 11 20.33 3.83 7.94
C THR A 11 19.63 5.19 7.98
N ASP A 12 19.65 5.85 9.16
CA ASP A 12 19.10 7.19 9.34
C ASP A 12 19.80 8.23 8.44
N GLU A 13 21.10 8.05 8.18
CA GLU A 13 21.91 8.89 7.30
C GLU A 13 21.43 8.79 5.84
N MET A 14 21.07 7.60 5.38
CA MET A 14 20.52 7.41 4.03
C MET A 14 19.24 8.22 3.83
N PHE A 15 18.35 8.24 4.82
CA PHE A 15 17.14 9.06 4.74
C PHE A 15 17.43 10.56 4.64
N LYS A 16 18.45 11.05 5.33
CA LYS A 16 18.84 12.47 5.26
C LYS A 16 19.39 12.87 3.90
N CYS A 17 19.88 11.90 3.14
CA CYS A 17 20.44 12.08 1.81
C CYS A 17 19.49 11.70 0.68
N MET A 18 18.22 11.32 0.99
CA MET A 18 17.25 10.99 -0.06
C MET A 18 16.88 12.22 -0.88
N GLU A 19 16.92 12.06 -2.19
CA GLU A 19 16.50 13.09 -3.16
C GLU A 19 15.72 12.46 -4.31
N VAL A 20 14.99 13.29 -5.04
CA VAL A 20 14.24 12.86 -6.22
C VAL A 20 15.22 12.62 -7.37
N GLY A 21 15.49 11.36 -7.67
CA GLY A 21 16.34 10.96 -8.80
C GLY A 21 15.57 10.92 -10.13
N LEU A 22 14.25 10.69 -10.09
CA LEU A 22 13.39 10.58 -11.28
C LEU A 22 11.97 11.04 -10.93
N ALA A 23 11.32 11.75 -11.85
CA ALA A 23 9.91 12.11 -11.74
C ALA A 23 9.18 11.97 -13.07
N PHE A 24 8.00 11.31 -13.04
CA PHE A 24 7.07 11.24 -14.17
C PHE A 24 5.94 12.24 -13.96
N ARG A 25 5.75 13.16 -14.91
CA ARG A 25 4.79 14.27 -14.85
C ARG A 25 3.75 14.22 -15.97
N ASP A 26 3.45 13.04 -16.45
CA ASP A 26 2.58 12.80 -17.61
C ASP A 26 1.11 12.53 -17.23
N TYR A 27 0.73 12.76 -15.96
CA TYR A 27 -0.63 12.57 -15.47
C TYR A 27 -1.48 13.83 -15.64
N ASN A 28 -2.75 13.66 -16.04
CA ASN A 28 -3.76 14.70 -16.07
C ASN A 28 -4.68 14.67 -14.83
N GLY A 29 -4.32 13.90 -13.84
CA GLY A 29 -5.06 13.72 -12.60
C GLY A 29 -4.16 13.19 -11.50
N ARG A 30 -4.72 13.05 -10.30
CA ARG A 30 -4.00 12.51 -9.16
C ARG A 30 -3.87 10.99 -9.28
N ILE A 31 -2.72 10.46 -8.91
CA ILE A 31 -2.51 9.03 -8.73
C ILE A 31 -3.26 8.59 -7.47
N SER A 32 -4.16 7.62 -7.61
CA SER A 32 -5.03 7.11 -6.54
C SER A 32 -4.54 5.82 -5.92
N SER A 33 -3.73 5.07 -6.63
CA SER A 33 -3.14 3.80 -6.16
C SER A 33 -1.90 3.46 -6.95
N MET A 34 -0.97 2.75 -6.33
CA MET A 34 0.21 2.19 -6.98
C MET A 34 0.61 0.88 -6.33
N ASP A 35 1.18 -0.02 -7.13
CA ASP A 35 1.64 -1.31 -6.65
C ASP A 35 2.82 -1.83 -7.45
N PHE A 36 3.77 -2.49 -6.77
CA PHE A 36 4.90 -3.18 -7.39
C PHE A 36 4.58 -4.65 -7.61
N ASN A 37 5.08 -5.21 -8.70
CA ASN A 37 5.01 -6.64 -8.88
C ASN A 37 6.00 -7.36 -7.94
N SER A 38 5.51 -8.36 -7.20
CA SER A 38 6.32 -9.08 -6.20
C SER A 38 7.43 -9.94 -6.80
N LYS A 39 7.26 -10.41 -8.05
CA LYS A 39 8.23 -11.28 -8.75
C LYS A 39 9.12 -10.50 -9.71
N ALA A 40 8.56 -9.51 -10.41
CA ALA A 40 9.27 -8.62 -11.32
C ALA A 40 9.34 -7.22 -10.69
N THR A 41 10.23 -7.06 -9.72
CA THR A 41 10.30 -5.92 -8.78
C THR A 41 10.61 -4.56 -9.41
N ASN A 42 10.98 -4.53 -10.69
CA ASN A 42 11.16 -3.31 -11.48
C ASN A 42 9.86 -2.78 -12.10
N TYR A 43 8.78 -3.58 -12.12
CA TYR A 43 7.51 -3.14 -12.67
C TYR A 43 6.60 -2.52 -11.61
N LEU A 44 6.15 -1.31 -11.90
CA LEU A 44 5.19 -0.56 -11.12
C LEU A 44 3.93 -0.34 -11.95
N VAL A 45 2.76 -0.57 -11.35
CA VAL A 45 1.48 -0.17 -11.92
C VAL A 45 0.89 0.97 -11.08
N THR A 46 0.26 1.93 -11.75
CA THR A 46 -0.45 3.05 -11.11
C THR A 46 -1.86 3.16 -11.64
N ALA A 47 -2.76 3.63 -10.79
CA ALA A 47 -4.11 4.08 -11.15
C ALA A 47 -4.19 5.58 -10.90
N SER A 48 -4.89 6.31 -11.76
CA SER A 48 -5.05 7.76 -11.63
C SER A 48 -6.50 8.20 -11.81
N THR A 49 -6.83 9.35 -11.25
CA THR A 49 -8.16 9.97 -11.38
C THR A 49 -8.46 10.45 -12.79
N ASP A 50 -7.47 10.48 -13.68
CA ASP A 50 -7.62 10.66 -15.13
C ASP A 50 -8.13 9.40 -15.86
N GLU A 51 -8.55 8.37 -15.08
CA GLU A 51 -9.07 7.08 -15.55
C GLU A 51 -8.02 6.21 -16.27
N SER A 52 -6.73 6.52 -16.08
CA SER A 52 -5.63 5.75 -16.65
C SER A 52 -5.03 4.75 -15.67
N ILE A 53 -4.65 3.58 -16.20
CA ILE A 53 -3.76 2.61 -15.58
C ILE A 53 -2.45 2.65 -16.36
N ARG A 54 -1.34 2.88 -15.67
CA ARG A 54 -0.03 2.96 -16.31
C ARG A 54 0.92 1.92 -15.76
N LEU A 55 1.68 1.32 -16.66
CA LEU A 55 2.74 0.36 -16.34
C LEU A 55 4.09 1.02 -16.59
N TYR A 56 4.93 1.02 -15.58
CA TYR A 56 6.29 1.55 -15.64
C TYR A 56 7.32 0.45 -15.46
N ASP A 57 8.43 0.58 -16.15
CA ASP A 57 9.70 -0.03 -15.80
C ASP A 57 10.54 1.04 -15.09
N ILE A 58 10.64 0.92 -13.76
CA ILE A 58 11.31 1.93 -12.93
C ILE A 58 12.83 1.86 -13.12
N GLN A 59 13.39 0.67 -13.38
CA GLN A 59 14.81 0.51 -13.59
C GLN A 59 15.28 1.21 -14.87
N ASN A 60 14.49 1.13 -15.95
CA ASN A 60 14.77 1.78 -17.22
C ASN A 60 14.16 3.18 -17.33
N ALA A 61 13.49 3.66 -16.28
CA ALA A 61 12.85 4.98 -16.24
C ALA A 61 11.83 5.24 -17.38
N VAL A 62 11.02 4.24 -17.74
CA VAL A 62 10.12 4.28 -18.89
C VAL A 62 8.68 3.92 -18.50
N CYS A 63 7.71 4.68 -19.03
CA CYS A 63 6.32 4.27 -19.07
C CYS A 63 6.11 3.30 -20.23
N LEU A 64 5.91 2.01 -19.93
CA LEU A 64 5.77 0.96 -20.94
C LEU A 64 4.39 0.97 -21.59
N LYS A 65 3.34 1.30 -20.81
CA LYS A 65 1.98 1.24 -21.31
C LYS A 65 1.06 2.17 -20.53
N THR A 66 0.10 2.78 -21.26
CA THR A 66 -1.03 3.52 -20.69
C THR A 66 -2.33 2.92 -21.19
N ILE A 67 -3.22 2.54 -20.28
CA ILE A 67 -4.54 1.97 -20.57
C ILE A 67 -5.59 2.90 -19.97
N ASN A 68 -6.56 3.34 -20.77
CA ASN A 68 -7.64 4.20 -20.32
C ASN A 68 -8.89 3.37 -20.00
N SER A 69 -9.38 3.47 -18.77
CA SER A 69 -10.58 2.79 -18.27
C SER A 69 -11.78 3.73 -18.19
N LYS A 70 -12.07 4.47 -19.26
CA LYS A 70 -13.12 5.51 -19.32
C LYS A 70 -14.52 5.01 -18.94
N LYS A 71 -14.84 3.76 -19.22
CA LYS A 71 -16.17 3.19 -18.93
C LYS A 71 -16.39 2.92 -17.44
N TYR A 72 -15.37 2.46 -16.75
CA TYR A 72 -15.49 1.97 -15.37
C TYR A 72 -14.75 2.85 -14.37
N GLY A 73 -13.88 3.73 -14.85
CA GLY A 73 -12.91 4.42 -14.00
C GLY A 73 -11.91 3.45 -13.39
N VAL A 74 -11.02 3.97 -12.57
CA VAL A 74 -10.09 3.18 -11.77
C VAL A 74 -9.80 3.92 -10.48
N GLU A 75 -9.76 3.19 -9.36
CA GLU A 75 -9.39 3.77 -8.08
C GLU A 75 -8.22 3.03 -7.42
N LEU A 76 -8.34 1.72 -7.23
CA LEU A 76 -7.28 0.88 -6.70
C LEU A 76 -6.75 -0.04 -7.79
N VAL A 77 -5.46 -0.31 -7.74
CA VAL A 77 -4.78 -1.26 -8.61
C VAL A 77 -3.84 -2.12 -7.78
N CYS A 78 -3.75 -3.40 -8.14
CA CYS A 78 -2.87 -4.37 -7.51
C CYS A 78 -2.38 -5.35 -8.58
N PHE A 79 -1.10 -5.65 -8.62
CA PHE A 79 -0.60 -6.74 -9.46
C PHE A 79 -1.15 -8.08 -8.99
N THR A 80 -1.26 -9.02 -9.90
CA THR A 80 -1.37 -10.43 -9.55
C THR A 80 0.02 -11.06 -9.49
N GLU A 81 0.09 -12.36 -9.21
CA GLU A 81 1.38 -13.09 -9.30
C GLU A 81 2.01 -13.01 -10.70
N ASN A 82 1.19 -12.92 -11.73
CA ASN A 82 1.66 -12.74 -13.10
C ASN A 82 1.77 -11.24 -13.42
N PRO A 83 2.96 -10.74 -13.78
CA PRO A 83 3.17 -9.32 -14.07
C PRO A 83 2.38 -8.79 -15.27
N SER A 84 1.79 -9.68 -16.07
CA SER A 84 0.92 -9.31 -17.20
C SER A 84 -0.52 -8.99 -16.80
N TYR A 85 -0.90 -9.23 -15.56
CA TYR A 85 -2.27 -9.07 -15.09
C TYR A 85 -2.35 -8.19 -13.84
N VAL A 86 -3.36 -7.33 -13.82
CA VAL A 86 -3.66 -6.47 -12.68
C VAL A 86 -5.13 -6.59 -12.29
N LEU A 87 -5.37 -6.54 -10.99
CA LEU A 87 -6.69 -6.32 -10.43
C LEU A 87 -6.90 -4.83 -10.24
N HIS A 88 -8.07 -4.33 -10.58
CA HIS A 88 -8.44 -2.96 -10.27
C HIS A 88 -9.89 -2.85 -9.82
N SER A 89 -10.17 -1.85 -9.00
CA SER A 89 -11.53 -1.47 -8.61
C SER A 89 -12.06 -0.35 -9.50
N SER A 90 -13.37 -0.33 -9.68
CA SER A 90 -14.08 0.73 -10.40
C SER A 90 -14.20 2.00 -9.55
N LYS A 91 -14.45 3.13 -10.23
CA LYS A 91 -14.72 4.42 -9.61
C LYS A 91 -16.01 5.08 -10.12
N ASN A 92 -16.76 4.44 -10.97
CA ASN A 92 -17.90 5.04 -11.67
C ASN A 92 -19.19 5.17 -10.84
N GLY A 93 -19.25 4.61 -9.62
CA GLY A 93 -20.39 4.72 -8.69
C GLY A 93 -21.63 3.89 -9.06
N TRP A 94 -21.59 3.09 -10.12
CA TRP A 94 -22.69 2.20 -10.51
C TRP A 94 -22.27 0.73 -10.66
N ASP A 95 -21.00 0.45 -10.60
CA ASP A 95 -20.45 -0.90 -10.68
C ASP A 95 -19.19 -1.00 -9.80
N ASP A 96 -19.36 -1.50 -8.58
CA ASP A 96 -18.32 -1.62 -7.56
C ASP A 96 -17.53 -2.94 -7.65
N SER A 97 -17.55 -3.58 -8.82
CA SER A 97 -16.83 -4.83 -9.03
C SER A 97 -15.32 -4.61 -9.18
N LEU A 98 -14.59 -5.63 -8.76
CA LEU A 98 -13.18 -5.76 -9.13
C LEU A 98 -13.06 -6.40 -10.51
N ARG A 99 -12.01 -6.07 -11.24
CA ARG A 99 -11.75 -6.61 -12.59
C ARG A 99 -10.32 -7.08 -12.70
N LEU A 100 -10.16 -8.23 -13.31
CA LEU A 100 -8.87 -8.73 -13.74
C LEU A 100 -8.60 -8.26 -15.16
N LEU A 101 -7.61 -7.43 -15.34
CA LEU A 101 -7.21 -6.82 -16.61
C LEU A 101 -5.90 -7.45 -17.11
N SER A 102 -5.90 -7.88 -18.38
CA SER A 102 -4.65 -8.22 -19.07
C SER A 102 -3.97 -6.96 -19.58
N LEU A 103 -2.79 -6.66 -19.08
CA LEU A 103 -1.98 -5.55 -19.54
C LEU A 103 -1.46 -5.78 -20.97
N VAL A 104 -1.25 -7.04 -21.37
CA VAL A 104 -0.75 -7.39 -22.72
C VAL A 104 -1.85 -7.17 -23.75
N ASN A 105 -3.00 -7.79 -23.56
CA ASN A 105 -4.09 -7.83 -24.54
C ASN A 105 -5.07 -6.66 -24.41
N ASN A 106 -4.95 -5.85 -23.35
CA ASN A 106 -5.87 -4.76 -23.02
C ASN A 106 -7.35 -5.22 -23.00
N CYS A 107 -7.61 -6.34 -22.34
CA CYS A 107 -8.96 -6.89 -22.19
C CYS A 107 -9.20 -7.37 -20.75
N PHE A 108 -10.46 -7.30 -20.33
CA PHE A 108 -10.88 -7.86 -19.05
C PHE A 108 -11.00 -9.37 -19.14
N LEU A 109 -10.36 -10.08 -18.22
CA LEU A 109 -10.38 -11.53 -18.17
C LEU A 109 -11.47 -12.05 -17.24
N ARG A 110 -11.74 -11.32 -16.14
CA ARG A 110 -12.76 -11.68 -15.13
C ARG A 110 -13.35 -10.46 -14.46
N TYR A 111 -14.56 -10.66 -13.94
CA TYR A 111 -15.32 -9.68 -13.15
C TYR A 111 -15.70 -10.31 -11.82
N PHE A 112 -15.27 -9.70 -10.72
CA PHE A 112 -15.55 -10.14 -9.36
C PHE A 112 -16.66 -9.25 -8.79
N LYS A 113 -17.91 -9.74 -8.91
CA LYS A 113 -19.12 -9.02 -8.48
C LYS A 113 -19.56 -9.51 -7.11
N GLY A 114 -19.77 -8.59 -6.16
CA GLY A 114 -20.21 -8.96 -4.81
C GLY A 114 -20.32 -7.77 -3.88
N HIS A 115 -19.46 -6.77 -4.02
CA HIS A 115 -19.58 -5.53 -3.25
C HIS A 115 -20.77 -4.68 -3.72
N LEU A 116 -21.38 -3.99 -2.75
CA LEU A 116 -22.55 -3.12 -2.95
C LEU A 116 -22.20 -1.63 -2.83
N ASP A 117 -20.92 -1.32 -2.57
CA ASP A 117 -20.39 0.03 -2.47
C ASP A 117 -18.89 0.01 -2.82
N ARG A 118 -18.30 1.17 -2.90
CA ARG A 118 -16.92 1.41 -3.33
C ARG A 118 -15.90 0.55 -2.57
N VAL A 119 -15.04 -0.11 -3.30
CA VAL A 119 -13.90 -0.86 -2.76
C VAL A 119 -12.80 0.12 -2.35
N VAL A 120 -12.36 0.05 -1.10
CA VAL A 120 -11.40 1.00 -0.50
C VAL A 120 -10.08 0.38 -0.07
N SER A 121 -9.99 -0.94 -0.11
CA SER A 121 -8.73 -1.65 0.15
C SER A 121 -8.69 -2.98 -0.61
N ILE A 122 -7.50 -3.33 -1.10
CA ILE A 122 -7.24 -4.60 -1.79
C ILE A 122 -5.90 -5.13 -1.30
N SER A 123 -5.82 -6.44 -1.09
CA SER A 123 -4.57 -7.12 -0.80
C SER A 123 -4.53 -8.48 -1.49
N LEU A 124 -3.41 -8.78 -2.12
CA LEU A 124 -3.15 -10.07 -2.77
C LEU A 124 -2.39 -10.99 -1.81
N CYS A 125 -2.82 -12.24 -1.70
CA CYS A 125 -2.06 -13.28 -1.01
C CYS A 125 -0.83 -13.65 -1.85
N PRO A 126 0.39 -13.52 -1.32
CA PRO A 126 1.61 -13.80 -2.08
C PRO A 126 1.83 -15.30 -2.35
N GLU A 127 1.19 -16.20 -1.59
CA GLU A 127 1.37 -17.65 -1.72
C GLU A 127 0.50 -18.25 -2.84
N ASN A 128 -0.77 -17.87 -2.91
CA ASN A 128 -1.76 -18.57 -3.75
C ASN A 128 -2.55 -17.64 -4.69
N GLY A 129 -2.28 -16.34 -4.66
CA GLY A 129 -2.95 -15.35 -5.50
C GLY A 129 -4.41 -15.08 -5.13
N ASN A 130 -4.87 -15.51 -3.94
CA ASN A 130 -6.17 -15.12 -3.42
C ASN A 130 -6.19 -13.62 -3.09
N VAL A 131 -7.37 -13.02 -3.15
CA VAL A 131 -7.53 -11.58 -2.99
C VAL A 131 -8.47 -11.29 -1.83
N LEU A 132 -8.09 -10.31 -1.01
CA LEU A 132 -8.97 -9.64 -0.06
C LEU A 132 -9.39 -8.31 -0.65
N SER A 133 -10.66 -7.98 -0.54
CA SER A 133 -11.16 -6.64 -0.85
C SER A 133 -12.07 -6.14 0.26
N GLY A 134 -11.84 -4.93 0.70
CA GLY A 134 -12.67 -4.25 1.69
C GLY A 134 -13.43 -3.09 1.05
N SER A 135 -14.72 -2.94 1.39
CA SER A 135 -15.62 -1.95 0.80
C SER A 135 -16.32 -1.10 1.86
N LEU A 136 -16.84 0.05 1.42
CA LEU A 136 -17.70 0.92 2.22
C LEU A 136 -19.06 0.27 2.54
N ASP A 137 -19.44 -0.82 1.87
CA ASP A 137 -20.58 -1.67 2.25
C ASP A 137 -20.39 -2.42 3.58
N ARG A 138 -19.25 -2.17 4.26
CA ARG A 138 -18.84 -2.78 5.54
C ARG A 138 -18.64 -4.29 5.44
N THR A 139 -18.23 -4.76 4.26
CA THR A 139 -17.82 -6.14 4.06
C THR A 139 -16.38 -6.24 3.60
N VAL A 140 -15.77 -7.37 3.94
CA VAL A 140 -14.53 -7.83 3.34
C VAL A 140 -14.84 -9.13 2.62
N LEU A 141 -14.54 -9.19 1.34
CA LEU A 141 -14.72 -10.37 0.50
C LEU A 141 -13.38 -11.04 0.23
N LEU A 142 -13.40 -12.36 0.28
CA LEU A 142 -12.27 -13.21 -0.08
C LEU A 142 -12.56 -13.83 -1.45
N TRP A 143 -11.59 -13.70 -2.37
CA TRP A 143 -11.72 -14.19 -3.74
C TRP A 143 -10.59 -15.15 -4.07
N ASP A 144 -10.93 -16.20 -4.79
CA ASP A 144 -9.95 -16.95 -5.57
C ASP A 144 -9.87 -16.30 -6.96
N SER A 145 -8.67 -15.90 -7.37
CA SER A 145 -8.44 -15.24 -8.67
C SER A 145 -8.87 -16.10 -9.88
N ARG A 146 -9.12 -17.39 -9.68
CA ARG A 146 -9.57 -18.35 -10.71
C ARG A 146 -11.08 -18.45 -10.82
N VAL A 147 -11.83 -17.96 -9.81
CA VAL A 147 -13.30 -18.12 -9.70
C VAL A 147 -13.96 -16.75 -9.53
N GLU A 148 -15.07 -16.50 -10.22
CA GLU A 148 -15.75 -15.21 -10.16
C GLU A 148 -16.58 -14.99 -8.89
N LYS A 149 -16.88 -16.05 -8.12
CA LYS A 149 -17.64 -15.96 -6.88
C LYS A 149 -16.72 -15.77 -5.67
N ALA A 150 -17.14 -14.92 -4.75
CA ALA A 150 -16.46 -14.79 -3.47
C ALA A 150 -16.49 -16.13 -2.71
N GLN A 151 -15.34 -16.48 -2.14
CA GLN A 151 -15.16 -17.68 -1.33
C GLN A 151 -15.56 -17.44 0.12
N GLY A 152 -15.49 -16.19 0.57
CA GLY A 152 -15.86 -15.82 1.93
C GLY A 152 -16.32 -14.37 2.01
N LEU A 153 -17.13 -14.11 3.06
CA LEU A 153 -17.63 -12.79 3.40
C LEU A 153 -17.47 -12.56 4.90
N LEU A 154 -16.79 -11.48 5.25
CA LEU A 154 -16.63 -11.02 6.63
C LEU A 154 -17.27 -9.64 6.80
N ARG A 155 -18.04 -9.46 7.87
CA ARG A 155 -18.70 -8.18 8.19
C ARG A 155 -17.89 -7.39 9.21
N VAL A 156 -17.78 -6.09 8.99
CA VAL A 156 -17.10 -5.14 9.86
C VAL A 156 -17.99 -3.95 10.20
N GLN A 157 -17.64 -3.19 11.24
CA GLN A 157 -18.47 -2.06 11.70
C GLN A 157 -18.00 -0.69 11.22
N GLY A 158 -17.17 -0.64 10.17
CA GLY A 158 -16.63 0.61 9.63
C GLY A 158 -15.95 0.41 8.29
N ARG A 159 -15.20 1.40 7.84
CA ARG A 159 -14.36 1.33 6.64
C ARG A 159 -13.24 0.31 6.86
N PRO A 160 -13.17 -0.77 6.10
CA PRO A 160 -12.12 -1.77 6.26
C PRO A 160 -10.84 -1.39 5.54
N ALA A 161 -9.71 -1.62 6.21
CA ALA A 161 -8.40 -1.75 5.57
C ALA A 161 -7.94 -3.20 5.71
N VAL A 162 -7.41 -3.79 4.66
CA VAL A 162 -7.02 -5.22 4.63
C VAL A 162 -5.58 -5.40 4.18
N SER A 163 -4.90 -6.40 4.75
CA SER A 163 -3.56 -6.79 4.33
C SER A 163 -3.31 -8.26 4.62
N TYR A 164 -2.71 -8.98 3.68
CA TYR A 164 -2.02 -10.23 3.96
C TYR A 164 -0.64 -9.95 4.54
N ASP A 165 -0.12 -10.91 5.30
CA ASP A 165 1.30 -10.97 5.63
C ASP A 165 2.14 -11.43 4.42
N ASP A 166 3.45 -11.26 4.49
CA ASP A 166 4.39 -11.60 3.41
C ASP A 166 4.43 -13.11 3.07
N GLN A 167 3.95 -13.96 3.97
CA GLN A 167 3.89 -15.40 3.76
C GLN A 167 2.52 -15.90 3.29
N GLY A 168 1.49 -15.04 3.33
CA GLY A 168 0.12 -15.41 2.96
C GLY A 168 -0.57 -16.35 3.95
N LEU A 169 -0.04 -16.49 5.17
CA LEU A 169 -0.58 -17.36 6.22
C LEU A 169 -1.64 -16.66 7.07
N VAL A 170 -1.48 -15.37 7.27
CA VAL A 170 -2.32 -14.52 8.11
C VAL A 170 -2.80 -13.34 7.31
N PHE A 171 -3.99 -12.84 7.61
CA PHE A 171 -4.42 -11.53 7.16
C PHE A 171 -5.01 -10.72 8.30
N ALA A 172 -4.88 -9.41 8.17
CA ALA A 172 -5.42 -8.44 9.10
C ALA A 172 -6.53 -7.61 8.46
N ILE A 173 -7.56 -7.32 9.25
CA ILE A 173 -8.64 -6.39 8.90
C ILE A 173 -8.70 -5.31 9.98
N ALA A 174 -8.41 -4.05 9.60
CA ALA A 174 -8.51 -2.91 10.50
C ALA A 174 -9.78 -2.09 10.19
N TYR A 175 -10.48 -1.66 11.24
CA TYR A 175 -11.65 -0.77 11.18
C TYR A 175 -11.90 -0.15 12.55
N GLY A 176 -12.25 1.15 12.61
CA GLY A 176 -12.76 1.82 13.79
C GLY A 176 -12.00 1.53 15.11
N GLY A 177 -10.67 1.63 15.10
CA GLY A 177 -9.86 1.38 16.30
C GLY A 177 -9.56 -0.08 16.62
N TYR A 178 -10.01 -1.03 15.79
CA TYR A 178 -9.79 -2.46 15.99
C TYR A 178 -9.04 -3.08 14.81
N ILE A 179 -8.24 -4.10 15.11
CA ILE A 179 -7.58 -4.97 14.14
C ILE A 179 -7.97 -6.41 14.47
N ARG A 180 -8.55 -7.11 13.51
CA ARG A 180 -8.85 -8.54 13.60
C ARG A 180 -7.83 -9.34 12.80
N MET A 181 -7.26 -10.36 13.43
CA MET A 181 -6.28 -11.25 12.84
C MET A 181 -6.91 -12.59 12.47
N PHE A 182 -6.71 -13.04 11.24
CA PHE A 182 -7.30 -14.27 10.72
C PHE A 182 -6.23 -15.21 10.17
N ASP A 183 -6.41 -16.51 10.41
CA ASP A 183 -5.72 -17.57 9.66
C ASP A 183 -6.30 -17.64 8.24
N ALA A 184 -5.47 -17.43 7.24
CA ALA A 184 -5.88 -17.41 5.83
C ALA A 184 -6.48 -18.74 5.35
N ARG A 185 -6.14 -19.86 5.99
CA ARG A 185 -6.63 -21.22 5.68
C ARG A 185 -7.94 -21.55 6.38
N ASN A 186 -8.24 -20.89 7.50
CA ASN A 186 -9.36 -21.21 8.40
C ASN A 186 -10.16 -19.96 8.81
N PHE A 187 -10.26 -18.97 7.95
CA PHE A 187 -10.92 -17.68 8.25
C PHE A 187 -12.39 -17.85 8.69
N GLU A 188 -13.06 -18.94 8.30
CA GLU A 188 -14.45 -19.25 8.69
C GLU A 188 -14.62 -19.46 10.20
N LYS A 189 -13.54 -19.85 10.90
CA LYS A 189 -13.58 -19.99 12.38
C LYS A 189 -13.63 -18.64 13.12
N GLY A 190 -13.52 -17.54 12.38
CA GLY A 190 -13.41 -16.20 12.93
C GLY A 190 -11.97 -15.77 13.21
N PRO A 191 -11.77 -14.56 13.75
CA PRO A 191 -10.45 -14.06 14.08
C PRO A 191 -9.85 -14.88 15.24
N PHE A 192 -8.57 -15.21 15.12
CA PHE A 192 -7.85 -15.85 16.22
C PHE A 192 -7.38 -14.82 17.27
N ASP A 193 -7.27 -13.54 16.89
CA ASP A 193 -6.97 -12.45 17.81
C ASP A 193 -7.64 -11.13 17.37
N ILE A 194 -7.85 -10.23 18.35
CA ILE A 194 -8.45 -8.91 18.14
C ILE A 194 -7.66 -7.89 18.96
N PHE A 195 -7.01 -6.96 18.27
CA PHE A 195 -6.26 -5.89 18.90
C PHE A 195 -7.08 -4.61 18.94
N SER A 196 -6.96 -3.85 20.04
CA SER A 196 -7.47 -2.50 20.16
C SER A 196 -6.32 -1.50 19.98
N VAL A 197 -6.53 -0.48 19.14
CA VAL A 197 -5.53 0.56 18.85
C VAL A 197 -5.68 1.73 19.84
N GLY A 198 -5.79 1.43 21.12
CA GLY A 198 -5.90 2.43 22.17
C GLY A 198 -7.18 3.28 22.03
N ASN A 199 -7.05 4.61 22.15
CA ASN A 199 -8.16 5.57 22.08
C ASN A 199 -8.36 6.15 20.66
N ASP A 200 -7.98 5.45 19.60
CA ASP A 200 -8.16 5.91 18.21
C ASP A 200 -9.30 5.17 17.53
N ASP A 201 -10.51 5.69 17.64
CA ASP A 201 -11.69 5.17 16.96
C ASP A 201 -11.87 5.71 15.54
N SER A 202 -10.87 6.41 15.01
CA SER A 202 -10.94 6.99 13.66
C SER A 202 -10.89 5.91 12.57
N GLU A 203 -11.40 6.28 11.39
CA GLU A 203 -11.40 5.36 10.25
C GLU A 203 -9.98 4.89 9.89
N ALA A 204 -9.82 3.58 9.76
CA ALA A 204 -8.59 2.99 9.24
C ALA A 204 -8.42 3.35 7.76
N ASN A 205 -7.24 3.82 7.38
CA ASN A 205 -6.89 4.09 5.99
C ASN A 205 -6.18 2.90 5.36
N VAL A 206 -5.03 2.52 5.92
CA VAL A 206 -4.17 1.44 5.40
C VAL A 206 -3.65 0.63 6.58
N ILE A 207 -3.61 -0.68 6.40
CA ILE A 207 -2.89 -1.60 7.27
C ILE A 207 -1.86 -2.35 6.43
N LYS A 208 -0.65 -2.56 6.97
CA LYS A 208 0.43 -3.31 6.31
C LYS A 208 1.23 -4.10 7.35
N PHE A 209 1.69 -5.27 6.97
CA PHE A 209 2.70 -6.00 7.73
C PHE A 209 4.10 -5.50 7.37
N SER A 210 5.03 -5.61 8.31
CA SER A 210 6.47 -5.52 8.00
C SER A 210 6.92 -6.78 7.26
N SER A 211 8.02 -6.69 6.52
CA SER A 211 8.55 -7.80 5.71
C SER A 211 8.95 -9.04 6.54
N ASP A 212 9.23 -8.84 7.83
CA ASP A 212 9.52 -9.93 8.78
C ASP A 212 8.26 -10.47 9.49
N GLY A 213 7.08 -9.91 9.19
CA GLY A 213 5.81 -10.27 9.80
C GLY A 213 5.63 -9.89 11.26
N ARG A 214 6.62 -9.22 11.90
CA ARG A 214 6.61 -8.95 13.35
C ARG A 214 5.87 -7.68 13.74
N ARG A 215 5.62 -6.78 12.80
CA ARG A 215 4.99 -5.48 13.05
C ARG A 215 3.83 -5.25 12.12
N LEU A 216 2.86 -4.49 12.62
CA LEU A 216 1.74 -3.95 11.87
C LEU A 216 1.87 -2.43 11.82
N LEU A 217 1.65 -1.86 10.66
CA LEU A 217 1.52 -0.44 10.41
C LEU A 217 0.07 -0.13 10.12
N LEU A 218 -0.54 0.76 10.89
CA LEU A 218 -1.90 1.23 10.68
C LEU A 218 -1.89 2.75 10.54
N THR A 219 -2.47 3.26 9.46
CA THR A 219 -2.74 4.70 9.31
C THR A 219 -4.22 4.97 9.47
N THR A 220 -4.55 6.11 10.08
CA THR A 220 -5.93 6.52 10.31
C THR A 220 -6.23 7.88 9.69
N LYS A 221 -7.50 8.14 9.43
CA LYS A 221 -7.96 9.42 8.86
C LYS A 221 -7.65 10.63 9.75
N ALA A 222 -7.53 10.41 11.06
CA ALA A 222 -7.12 11.44 12.01
C ALA A 222 -5.64 11.86 11.90
N GLY A 223 -4.87 11.25 10.99
CA GLY A 223 -3.46 11.56 10.80
C GLY A 223 -2.55 10.84 11.81
N ARG A 224 -2.98 9.71 12.33
CA ARG A 224 -2.15 8.87 13.19
C ARG A 224 -1.55 7.70 12.41
N VAL A 225 -0.29 7.43 12.69
CA VAL A 225 0.47 6.31 12.14
C VAL A 225 0.90 5.44 13.31
N HIS A 226 0.21 4.33 13.50
CA HIS A 226 0.46 3.38 14.58
C HIS A 226 1.37 2.26 14.11
N VAL A 227 2.31 1.89 14.96
CA VAL A 227 3.15 0.69 14.82
C VAL A 227 2.85 -0.22 15.99
N LEU A 228 2.45 -1.43 15.70
CA LEU A 228 2.04 -2.43 16.67
C LEU A 228 2.88 -3.69 16.52
N ASP A 229 3.05 -4.42 17.59
CA ASP A 229 3.51 -5.81 17.56
C ASP A 229 2.42 -6.68 16.93
N SER A 230 2.76 -7.48 15.93
CA SER A 230 1.77 -8.29 15.19
C SER A 230 1.29 -9.53 15.95
N PHE A 231 1.99 -9.93 17.01
CA PHE A 231 1.66 -11.12 17.80
C PHE A 231 0.77 -10.78 19.00
N HIS A 232 0.99 -9.62 19.63
CA HIS A 232 0.32 -9.25 20.88
C HIS A 232 -0.53 -8.00 20.75
N GLY A 233 -0.45 -7.28 19.62
CA GLY A 233 -1.16 -6.02 19.42
C GLY A 233 -0.65 -4.85 20.25
N ASN A 234 0.46 -5.00 20.96
CA ASN A 234 1.05 -3.93 21.78
C ASN A 234 1.52 -2.76 20.91
N SER A 235 1.20 -1.53 21.31
CA SER A 235 1.70 -0.34 20.63
C SER A 235 3.22 -0.20 20.85
N ILE A 236 3.97 -0.17 19.75
CA ILE A 236 5.42 0.07 19.74
C ILE A 236 5.70 1.56 19.61
N ALA A 237 5.01 2.24 18.67
CA ALA A 237 5.16 3.65 18.41
C ALA A 237 3.88 4.23 17.80
N THR A 238 3.66 5.52 18.01
CA THR A 238 2.60 6.28 17.34
C THR A 238 3.16 7.62 16.89
N TYR A 239 2.97 7.93 15.60
CA TYR A 239 3.39 9.18 15.01
C TYR A 239 2.18 9.97 14.54
N ASN A 240 2.29 11.30 14.60
CA ASN A 240 1.22 12.18 14.18
C ASN A 240 1.66 12.97 12.94
N VAL A 241 0.80 12.98 11.94
CA VAL A 241 0.90 13.80 10.74
C VAL A 241 -0.38 14.64 10.63
N LYS A 242 -0.46 15.53 9.66
CA LYS A 242 -1.70 16.27 9.44
C LYS A 242 -2.80 15.32 8.94
N PRO A 243 -4.02 15.44 9.51
CA PRO A 243 -5.14 14.63 9.08
C PRO A 243 -5.50 14.88 7.62
N VAL A 244 -6.11 13.89 6.99
CA VAL A 244 -6.58 13.98 5.62
C VAL A 244 -7.99 14.54 5.61
N VAL A 245 -8.17 15.71 5.00
CA VAL A 245 -9.46 16.41 4.93
C VAL A 245 -10.30 15.91 3.76
N THR A 246 -9.67 15.44 2.70
CA THR A 246 -10.30 14.92 1.48
C THR A 246 -10.63 13.42 1.59
N ASN A 247 -11.26 12.86 0.54
CA ASN A 247 -11.44 11.41 0.42
C ASN A 247 -10.15 10.65 0.04
N SER A 248 -9.01 11.30 0.18
CA SER A 248 -7.70 10.70 -0.07
C SER A 248 -7.29 9.76 1.05
N THR A 249 -6.47 8.78 0.72
CA THR A 249 -5.94 7.83 1.68
C THR A 249 -4.62 8.32 2.24
N LEU A 250 -4.47 8.30 3.56
CA LEU A 250 -3.16 8.47 4.20
C LEU A 250 -2.40 7.15 4.07
N GLU A 251 -1.37 7.14 3.25
CA GLU A 251 -0.57 5.96 3.05
C GLU A 251 0.79 6.06 3.76
N ALA A 252 1.23 4.91 4.29
CA ALA A 252 2.56 4.74 4.86
C ALA A 252 3.14 3.39 4.46
N SER A 253 4.45 3.24 4.58
CA SER A 253 5.17 2.01 4.23
C SER A 253 6.33 1.77 5.17
N PHE A 254 6.59 0.50 5.49
CA PHE A 254 7.85 0.11 6.10
C PHE A 254 9.00 0.18 5.09
N SER A 255 10.21 0.44 5.58
CA SER A 255 11.45 0.12 4.86
C SER A 255 11.62 -1.40 4.73
N PRO A 256 12.46 -1.90 3.81
CA PRO A 256 12.65 -3.35 3.61
C PRO A 256 13.11 -4.09 4.85
N ASP A 257 13.89 -3.44 5.73
CA ASP A 257 14.36 -3.97 7.01
C ASP A 257 13.33 -3.84 8.16
N GLY A 258 12.19 -3.18 7.90
CA GLY A 258 11.13 -2.95 8.88
C GLY A 258 11.49 -1.97 10.01
N ASN A 259 12.68 -1.35 10.01
CA ASN A 259 13.15 -0.47 11.10
C ASN A 259 12.72 0.99 10.92
N HIS A 260 12.38 1.37 9.70
CA HIS A 260 11.91 2.72 9.38
C HIS A 260 10.51 2.70 8.79
N ILE A 261 9.82 3.82 8.93
CA ILE A 261 8.50 4.06 8.37
C ILE A 261 8.56 5.37 7.60
N ILE A 262 7.93 5.36 6.43
CA ILE A 262 7.70 6.56 5.64
C ILE A 262 6.19 6.76 5.53
N SER A 263 5.72 7.99 5.76
CA SER A 263 4.30 8.35 5.65
C SER A 263 4.11 9.66 4.92
N GLY A 264 3.06 9.71 4.13
CA GLY A 264 2.50 10.98 3.67
C GLY A 264 1.86 11.75 4.83
N SER A 265 1.48 12.97 4.56
CA SER A 265 0.79 13.86 5.50
C SER A 265 -0.27 14.65 4.75
N GLY A 266 -1.37 15.03 5.40
CA GLY A 266 -2.46 15.80 4.78
C GLY A 266 -2.07 17.18 4.27
N ASP A 267 -0.84 17.65 4.56
CA ASP A 267 -0.26 18.87 4.01
C ASP A 267 0.69 18.61 2.82
N GLY A 268 0.69 17.40 2.27
CA GLY A 268 1.56 17.01 1.17
C GLY A 268 2.98 16.64 1.58
N SER A 269 3.40 16.90 2.83
CA SER A 269 4.73 16.54 3.30
C SER A 269 4.91 15.04 3.42
N VAL A 270 6.14 14.57 3.29
CA VAL A 270 6.56 13.19 3.56
C VAL A 270 7.42 13.18 4.80
N TYR A 271 7.16 12.24 5.69
CA TYR A 271 7.91 12.05 6.93
C TYR A 271 8.54 10.67 6.95
N ALA A 272 9.74 10.56 7.51
CA ALA A 272 10.38 9.29 7.83
C ALA A 272 10.72 9.23 9.31
N TRP A 273 10.48 8.07 9.92
CA TRP A 273 10.81 7.78 11.32
C TRP A 273 11.55 6.47 11.42
N ASN A 274 12.56 6.46 12.28
CA ASN A 274 13.10 5.23 12.81
C ASN A 274 12.20 4.77 13.97
N VAL A 275 11.76 3.51 13.95
CA VAL A 275 10.82 2.96 14.94
C VAL A 275 11.36 3.04 16.37
N ARG A 276 12.70 2.98 16.54
CA ARG A 276 13.35 3.01 17.86
C ARG A 276 13.72 4.42 18.33
N SER A 277 14.34 5.22 17.44
CA SER A 277 14.90 6.53 17.78
C SER A 277 13.95 7.71 17.53
N GLY A 278 12.91 7.54 16.72
CA GLY A 278 11.96 8.59 16.38
C GLY A 278 12.22 9.25 15.03
N LYS A 279 11.89 10.56 14.87
CA LYS A 279 11.92 11.26 13.59
C LYS A 279 13.34 11.34 13.00
N VAL A 280 13.46 10.98 11.72
CA VAL A 280 14.71 11.01 10.96
C VAL A 280 14.73 12.14 9.94
N ALA A 281 13.68 12.24 9.10
CA ALA A 281 13.62 13.19 7.99
C ALA A 281 12.20 13.72 7.73
N ARG A 282 12.15 14.85 7.03
CA ARG A 282 10.93 15.44 6.48
C ARG A 282 11.24 16.10 5.15
N TRP A 283 10.40 15.84 4.18
CA TRP A 283 10.42 16.50 2.88
C TRP A 283 9.11 17.24 2.66
N GLY A 284 9.19 18.51 2.24
CA GLY A 284 8.03 19.29 1.85
C GLY A 284 7.58 18.93 0.45
N SER A 285 6.29 19.13 0.16
CA SER A 285 5.72 19.07 -1.18
C SER A 285 5.04 20.39 -1.51
N THR A 286 4.88 20.67 -2.80
CA THR A 286 4.06 21.76 -3.31
C THR A 286 2.57 21.39 -3.35
N ASP A 287 2.25 20.11 -3.33
CA ASP A 287 0.89 19.61 -3.30
C ASP A 287 0.35 19.60 -1.86
N ASN A 288 -0.88 20.08 -1.67
CA ASN A 288 -1.55 20.12 -0.38
C ASN A 288 -2.34 18.82 -0.08
N GLU A 289 -1.98 17.72 -0.71
CA GLU A 289 -2.63 16.42 -0.54
C GLU A 289 -1.62 15.34 -0.15
N PRO A 290 -2.02 14.35 0.68
CA PRO A 290 -1.10 13.32 1.12
C PRO A 290 -0.63 12.51 -0.08
N PRO A 291 0.69 12.37 -0.31
CA PRO A 291 1.20 11.50 -1.34
C PRO A 291 1.00 10.03 -0.93
N LEU A 292 0.75 9.19 -1.92
CA LEU A 292 0.89 7.73 -1.75
C LEU A 292 2.36 7.39 -1.60
N ILE A 293 2.65 6.34 -0.85
CA ILE A 293 4.02 5.93 -0.57
C ILE A 293 4.17 4.42 -0.72
N ARG A 294 5.17 4.03 -1.50
CA ARG A 294 5.59 2.63 -1.66
C ARG A 294 7.10 2.52 -1.65
N TRP A 295 7.61 1.55 -0.92
CA TRP A 295 9.01 1.16 -1.04
C TRP A 295 9.17 0.20 -2.21
N ALA A 296 10.20 0.41 -3.04
CA ALA A 296 10.49 -0.47 -4.15
C ALA A 296 11.14 -1.77 -3.64
N PRO A 297 10.58 -2.94 -3.96
CA PRO A 297 11.11 -4.20 -3.47
C PRO A 297 12.57 -4.41 -3.88
N GLY A 298 13.41 -4.82 -2.94
CA GLY A 298 14.81 -5.17 -3.19
C GLY A 298 15.72 -4.00 -3.57
N SER A 299 15.32 -2.76 -3.32
CA SER A 299 16.12 -1.57 -3.64
C SER A 299 16.10 -0.53 -2.50
N LEU A 300 17.08 0.36 -2.47
CA LEU A 300 17.14 1.52 -1.56
C LEU A 300 16.38 2.72 -2.18
N MET A 301 15.16 2.48 -2.62
CA MET A 301 14.33 3.47 -3.28
C MET A 301 12.92 3.40 -2.75
N PHE A 302 12.30 4.55 -2.51
CA PHE A 302 10.85 4.63 -2.31
C PHE A 302 10.25 5.60 -3.33
N LEU A 303 8.95 5.43 -3.54
CA LEU A 303 8.19 6.28 -4.46
C LEU A 303 7.15 7.07 -3.68
N THR A 304 6.94 8.30 -4.13
CA THR A 304 5.79 9.12 -3.75
C THR A 304 4.96 9.41 -4.98
N ALA A 305 3.64 9.37 -4.82
CA ALA A 305 2.71 9.64 -5.92
C ALA A 305 1.58 10.56 -5.45
N SER A 306 1.39 11.65 -6.20
CA SER A 306 0.30 12.62 -6.03
C SER A 306 -0.18 13.07 -7.41
N SER A 307 0.09 14.28 -7.83
CA SER A 307 -0.05 14.77 -9.22
C SER A 307 1.09 14.29 -10.13
N GLU A 308 2.21 13.89 -9.54
CA GLU A 308 3.36 13.28 -10.21
C GLU A 308 3.80 12.01 -9.47
N LEU A 309 4.55 11.16 -10.16
CA LEU A 309 5.19 9.99 -9.60
C LEU A 309 6.69 10.29 -9.46
N SER A 310 7.18 10.37 -8.21
CA SER A 310 8.57 10.69 -7.91
C SER A 310 9.29 9.52 -7.27
N CYS A 311 10.47 9.17 -7.79
CA CYS A 311 11.36 8.13 -7.27
C CYS A 311 12.46 8.77 -6.43
N TRP A 312 12.54 8.39 -5.17
CA TRP A 312 13.49 8.88 -4.18
C TRP A 312 14.62 7.88 -4.00
N VAL A 313 15.84 8.33 -4.18
CA VAL A 313 17.07 7.53 -4.04
C VAL A 313 18.07 8.26 -3.14
N PRO A 314 18.94 7.53 -2.41
CA PRO A 314 19.97 8.17 -1.61
C PRO A 314 21.08 8.75 -2.51
N ASP A 315 21.44 10.01 -2.27
CA ASP A 315 22.64 10.61 -2.87
C ASP A 315 23.89 10.07 -2.15
N LEU A 316 24.52 9.09 -2.77
CA LEU A 316 25.70 8.41 -2.22
C LEU A 316 26.89 9.34 -2.02
N SER A 317 26.97 10.45 -2.78
CA SER A 317 28.06 11.44 -2.63
C SER A 317 27.98 12.16 -1.26
N LYS A 318 26.79 12.34 -0.73
CA LYS A 318 26.56 12.95 0.59
C LYS A 318 26.78 11.99 1.76
N LEU A 319 26.65 10.67 1.55
CA LEU A 319 26.88 9.67 2.60
C LEU A 319 28.33 9.68 3.11
N GLY A 320 29.32 9.89 2.23
CA GLY A 320 30.72 9.99 2.60
C GLY A 320 31.06 11.19 3.48
N SER A 321 30.29 12.27 3.44
CA SER A 321 30.54 13.48 4.23
C SER A 321 30.13 13.32 5.71
N PHE A 322 29.23 12.41 6.05
CA PHE A 322 28.82 12.15 7.44
C PHE A 322 29.79 11.24 8.20
N ALA A 323 30.66 10.51 7.50
CA ALA A 323 31.68 9.68 8.12
C ALA A 323 32.91 10.48 8.65
N VAL A 324 33.04 11.77 8.28
CA VAL A 324 34.19 12.63 8.62
C VAL A 324 33.90 13.50 9.87
N THR A 325 32.68 13.51 10.39
CA THR A 325 32.28 14.35 11.54
C THR A 325 32.04 13.54 12.83
N LYS A 326 32.88 12.52 13.09
CA LYS A 326 32.94 11.81 14.37
C LYS A 326 34.32 12.04 15.02
#